data_7f5608da1b665014c0a58bdeb592ea19
#
_entry.id   7f5608da1b665014c0a58bdeb592ea19
#
_cell.length_a   1.000
_cell.length_b   1.000
_cell.length_c   1.000
_cell.angle_alpha   90.00
_cell.angle_beta   90.00
_cell.angle_gamma   90.00
#
_symmetry.space_group_name_H-M   'P 1'
#
loop_
_entity.id
_entity.type
_entity.pdbx_description
1 polymer ?
#
loop_
_entity_poly.entity_id
_entity_poly.type
_entity_poly.pdbx_seq_one_letter_code
_entity_poly.pdbx_strand_id
1 'polypeptide(L)'
;TTDINTDIKNQVYFNITNKCPCRCTFLIRNTEDAIGEASNLWFEHEPALEEIYKAIDEFDFSDCNEVVFCGYGEPTMALENLIAVSKYIRERYPFRIRLNTNGLSDLIHKSSTAEEICQAVDSISISLNMPDAASYNEVVRPAYGEKSF
;
A
#
# COMPACT_ATOMS: atom_id res chain seq x y z
N THR A 1 -11.86 4.95 9.94
CA THR A 1 -11.31 3.69 10.49
C THR A 1 -10.20 3.25 9.57
N THR A 2 -8.97 3.11 10.06
CA THR A 2 -7.87 2.49 9.32
C THR A 2 -8.21 1.01 9.22
N ASP A 3 -8.57 0.52 8.03
CA ASP A 3 -8.95 -0.87 7.88
C ASP A 3 -7.71 -1.76 7.83
N ILE A 4 -7.51 -2.50 8.90
CA ILE A 4 -6.54 -3.58 9.01
C ILE A 4 -7.31 -4.88 8.78
N ASN A 5 -6.95 -5.63 7.73
CA ASN A 5 -7.66 -6.85 7.34
C ASN A 5 -6.77 -8.09 7.40
N THR A 6 -7.33 -9.20 7.90
CA THR A 6 -6.67 -10.51 8.06
C THR A 6 -7.25 -11.53 7.10
N ASP A 7 -6.87 -11.52 5.82
CA ASP A 7 -7.52 -12.42 4.84
C ASP A 7 -6.64 -13.57 4.32
N ILE A 8 -5.39 -13.67 4.71
CA ILE A 8 -4.53 -14.81 4.36
C ILE A 8 -3.72 -15.19 5.61
N LYS A 9 -3.67 -16.49 5.92
CA LYS A 9 -3.05 -17.06 7.11
C LYS A 9 -1.84 -16.25 7.61
N ASN A 10 -2.03 -15.56 8.74
CA ASN A 10 -1.01 -14.85 9.49
C ASN A 10 -0.48 -13.55 8.83
N GLN A 11 -1.19 -12.97 7.87
CA GLN A 11 -0.85 -11.66 7.27
C GLN A 11 -1.90 -10.62 7.62
N VAL A 12 -1.44 -9.39 7.88
CA VAL A 12 -2.31 -8.23 8.13
C VAL A 12 -2.03 -7.17 7.08
N TYR A 13 -3.08 -6.71 6.40
CA TYR A 13 -2.99 -5.73 5.31
C TYR A 13 -3.27 -4.33 5.84
N PHE A 14 -2.38 -3.40 5.53
CA PHE A 14 -2.48 -2.00 5.90
C PHE A 14 -2.79 -1.14 4.68
N ASN A 15 -4.03 -0.66 4.58
CA ASN A 15 -4.38 0.44 3.70
C ASN A 15 -4.08 1.75 4.43
N ILE A 16 -3.21 2.60 3.89
CA ILE A 16 -2.76 3.85 4.51
C ILE A 16 -3.06 5.10 3.68
N THR A 17 -3.69 4.94 2.51
CA THR A 17 -4.05 6.07 1.64
C THR A 17 -5.09 5.65 0.61
N ASN A 18 -5.95 6.60 0.22
CA ASN A 18 -6.82 6.45 -0.97
C ASN A 18 -6.13 6.88 -2.27
N LYS A 19 -5.01 7.61 -2.18
CA LYS A 19 -4.34 8.22 -3.33
C LYS A 19 -3.62 7.18 -4.18
N CYS A 20 -3.78 7.27 -5.49
CA CYS A 20 -3.06 6.45 -6.45
C CYS A 20 -2.85 7.23 -7.75
N PRO A 21 -1.66 7.25 -8.35
CA PRO A 21 -1.40 7.94 -9.61
C PRO A 21 -1.94 7.16 -10.82
N CYS A 22 -2.51 5.97 -10.63
CA CYS A 22 -3.02 5.11 -11.69
C CYS A 22 -4.54 5.00 -11.63
N ARG A 23 -5.16 4.84 -12.82
CA ARG A 23 -6.61 4.61 -13.00
C ARG A 23 -6.84 3.28 -13.72
N CYS A 24 -6.29 2.21 -13.15
CA CYS A 24 -6.35 0.87 -13.74
C CYS A 24 -7.77 0.43 -14.02
N THR A 25 -8.00 -0.17 -15.19
CA THR A 25 -9.33 -0.60 -15.62
C THR A 25 -9.84 -1.84 -14.91
N PHE A 26 -8.93 -2.65 -14.35
CA PHE A 26 -9.19 -3.97 -13.76
C PHE A 26 -9.28 -3.96 -12.22
N LEU A 27 -9.16 -2.80 -11.57
CA LEU A 27 -9.16 -2.76 -10.10
C LEU A 27 -10.56 -2.98 -9.52
N ILE A 28 -10.63 -3.84 -8.51
CA ILE A 28 -11.85 -4.15 -7.73
C ILE A 28 -12.50 -2.86 -7.19
N ARG A 29 -11.70 -1.89 -6.76
CA ARG A 29 -12.20 -0.58 -6.30
C ARG A 29 -13.10 0.17 -7.27
N ASN A 30 -13.12 -0.22 -8.55
CA ASN A 30 -14.00 0.37 -9.56
C ASN A 30 -15.40 -0.26 -9.58
N THR A 31 -15.56 -1.43 -8.96
CA THR A 31 -16.77 -2.25 -9.00
C THR A 31 -17.31 -2.60 -7.63
N GLU A 32 -16.48 -2.61 -6.61
CA GLU A 32 -16.83 -3.03 -5.25
C GLU A 32 -16.19 -2.09 -4.21
N ASP A 33 -16.95 -1.77 -3.16
CA ASP A 33 -16.48 -0.93 -2.04
C ASP A 33 -15.80 -1.74 -0.94
N ALA A 34 -15.78 -3.07 -1.06
CA ALA A 34 -15.17 -3.99 -0.10
C ALA A 34 -14.50 -5.18 -0.79
N ILE A 35 -13.56 -5.84 -0.13
CA ILE A 35 -12.88 -7.05 -0.60
C ILE A 35 -13.11 -8.16 0.42
N GLY A 36 -13.82 -9.23 -0.01
CA GLY A 36 -14.11 -10.38 0.86
C GLY A 36 -14.99 -9.98 2.05
N GLU A 37 -14.57 -10.33 3.26
CA GLU A 37 -15.25 -9.96 4.51
C GLU A 37 -14.82 -8.59 5.06
N ALA A 38 -13.92 -7.88 4.35
CA ALA A 38 -13.46 -6.56 4.75
C ALA A 38 -14.57 -5.52 4.64
N SER A 39 -14.60 -4.59 5.58
CA SER A 39 -15.37 -3.36 5.46
C SER A 39 -14.88 -2.51 4.29
N ASN A 40 -15.67 -1.49 3.92
CA ASN A 40 -15.29 -0.54 2.88
C ASN A 40 -13.87 0.01 3.12
N LEU A 41 -12.94 -0.24 2.18
CA LEU A 41 -11.54 0.19 2.28
C LEU A 41 -11.33 1.67 1.91
N TRP A 42 -12.37 2.39 1.49
CA TRP A 42 -12.29 3.83 1.26
C TRP A 42 -12.31 4.60 2.57
N PHE A 43 -11.29 5.43 2.77
CA PHE A 43 -11.30 6.40 3.86
C PHE A 43 -12.18 7.61 3.51
N GLU A 44 -12.87 8.14 4.50
CA GLU A 44 -13.57 9.42 4.38
C GLU A 44 -12.59 10.60 4.25
N HIS A 45 -11.39 10.46 4.83
CA HIS A 45 -10.26 11.38 4.71
C HIS A 45 -8.95 10.58 4.73
N GLU A 46 -7.86 11.16 4.23
CA GLU A 46 -6.53 10.55 4.33
C GLU A 46 -6.15 10.41 5.82
N PRO A 47 -5.77 9.22 6.28
CA PRO A 47 -5.49 8.99 7.69
C PRO A 47 -4.23 9.76 8.13
N ALA A 48 -4.33 10.44 9.27
CA ALA A 48 -3.17 11.00 9.94
C ALA A 48 -2.31 9.89 10.57
N LEU A 49 -1.03 10.15 10.78
CA LEU A 49 -0.10 9.16 11.33
C LEU A 49 -0.54 8.64 12.71
N GLU A 50 -1.08 9.53 13.55
CA GLU A 50 -1.60 9.19 14.87
C GLU A 50 -2.81 8.27 14.82
N GLU A 51 -3.66 8.41 13.80
CA GLU A 51 -4.82 7.53 13.59
C GLU A 51 -4.36 6.12 13.19
N ILE A 52 -3.29 6.03 12.37
CA ILE A 52 -2.69 4.74 12.00
C ILE A 52 -2.07 4.06 13.23
N TYR A 53 -1.30 4.80 14.03
CA TYR A 53 -0.72 4.27 15.27
C TYR A 53 -1.78 3.76 16.24
N LYS A 54 -2.85 4.53 16.43
CA LYS A 54 -3.96 4.13 17.28
C LYS A 54 -4.61 2.84 16.78
N ALA A 55 -4.85 2.72 15.46
CA ALA A 55 -5.43 1.52 14.89
C ALA A 55 -4.52 0.29 15.07
N ILE A 56 -3.19 0.47 14.99
CA ILE A 56 -2.21 -0.59 15.26
C ILE A 56 -2.27 -0.99 16.74
N ASP A 57 -2.31 -0.04 17.67
CA ASP A 57 -2.34 -0.32 19.10
C ASP A 57 -3.62 -1.03 19.56
N GLU A 58 -4.73 -0.81 18.86
CA GLU A 58 -6.05 -1.42 19.15
C GLU A 58 -6.26 -2.78 18.44
N PHE A 59 -5.39 -3.14 17.48
CA PHE A 59 -5.54 -4.37 16.71
C PHE A 59 -4.90 -5.58 17.40
N ASP A 60 -5.59 -6.73 17.36
CA ASP A 60 -5.05 -8.00 17.85
C ASP A 60 -4.16 -8.69 16.81
N PHE A 61 -2.87 -8.67 17.04
CA PHE A 61 -1.84 -9.29 16.19
C PHE A 61 -1.43 -10.70 16.63
N SER A 62 -2.19 -11.39 17.49
CA SER A 62 -1.78 -12.68 18.10
C SER A 62 -1.38 -13.75 17.08
N ASP A 63 -2.00 -13.77 15.91
CA ASP A 63 -1.72 -14.74 14.83
C ASP A 63 -0.92 -14.12 13.67
N CYS A 64 -0.42 -12.89 13.80
CA CYS A 64 0.30 -12.18 12.74
C CYS A 64 1.79 -12.51 12.73
N ASN A 65 2.33 -12.71 11.51
CA ASN A 65 3.78 -12.81 11.30
C ASN A 65 4.28 -11.90 10.16
N GLU A 66 3.39 -11.35 9.36
CA GLU A 66 3.71 -10.43 8.28
C GLU A 66 2.67 -9.31 8.18
N VAL A 67 3.16 -8.08 8.05
CA VAL A 67 2.36 -6.90 7.71
C VAL A 67 2.60 -6.53 6.26
N VAL A 68 1.52 -6.25 5.53
CA VAL A 68 1.57 -5.92 4.11
C VAL A 68 0.98 -4.54 3.87
N PHE A 69 1.79 -3.59 3.44
CA PHE A 69 1.27 -2.32 2.93
C PHE A 69 0.63 -2.55 1.56
N CYS A 70 -0.68 -2.49 1.52
CA CYS A 70 -1.50 -2.72 0.33
C CYS A 70 -2.91 -2.19 0.58
N GLY A 71 -3.56 -1.66 -0.44
CA GLY A 71 -4.93 -1.17 -0.32
C GLY A 71 -5.48 -0.64 -1.65
N TYR A 72 -6.52 0.18 -1.58
CA TYR A 72 -7.08 0.85 -2.75
C TYR A 72 -6.17 1.95 -3.30
N GLY A 73 -5.41 2.60 -2.43
CA GLY A 73 -4.37 3.54 -2.82
C GLY A 73 -3.03 2.88 -3.11
N GLU A 74 -2.10 3.66 -3.61
CA GLU A 74 -0.69 3.30 -3.74
C GLU A 74 0.06 3.68 -2.45
N PRO A 75 0.59 2.73 -1.68
CA PRO A 75 1.21 3.03 -0.38
C PRO A 75 2.34 4.07 -0.45
N THR A 76 3.09 4.10 -1.56
CA THR A 76 4.17 5.09 -1.75
C THR A 76 3.70 6.52 -1.99
N MET A 77 2.41 6.76 -2.23
CA MET A 77 1.82 8.11 -2.16
C MET A 77 1.85 8.70 -0.74
N ALA A 78 1.87 7.83 0.28
CA ALA A 78 2.01 8.19 1.69
C ALA A 78 3.36 7.69 2.25
N LEU A 79 4.47 7.97 1.54
CA LEU A 79 5.79 7.43 1.83
C LEU A 79 6.27 7.73 3.25
N GLU A 80 6.06 8.95 3.73
CA GLU A 80 6.42 9.35 5.09
C GLU A 80 5.68 8.49 6.13
N ASN A 81 4.38 8.28 5.95
CA ASN A 81 3.58 7.42 6.82
C ASN A 81 4.04 5.95 6.72
N LEU A 82 4.32 5.45 5.51
CA LEU A 82 4.84 4.09 5.31
C LEU A 82 6.13 3.87 6.11
N ILE A 83 7.09 4.77 6.00
CA ILE A 83 8.38 4.69 6.72
C ILE A 83 8.16 4.77 8.24
N ALA A 84 7.37 5.74 8.70
CA ALA A 84 7.10 5.93 10.12
C ALA A 84 6.36 4.73 10.74
N VAL A 85 5.36 4.18 10.04
CA VAL A 85 4.59 3.00 10.47
C VAL A 85 5.47 1.75 10.47
N SER A 86 6.32 1.57 9.45
CA SER A 86 7.28 0.45 9.42
C SER A 86 8.21 0.46 10.63
N LYS A 87 8.75 1.63 10.97
CA LYS A 87 9.57 1.81 12.18
C LYS A 87 8.78 1.50 13.45
N TYR A 88 7.56 2.03 13.55
CA TYR A 88 6.68 1.82 14.70
C TYR A 88 6.41 0.33 14.94
N ILE A 89 6.17 -0.45 13.88
CA ILE A 89 5.94 -1.89 13.94
C ILE A 89 7.23 -2.62 14.36
N ARG A 90 8.39 -2.30 13.75
CA ARG A 90 9.66 -2.95 14.08
C ARG A 90 10.10 -2.78 15.54
N GLU A 91 9.74 -1.66 16.16
CA GLU A 91 10.04 -1.40 17.58
C GLU A 91 9.18 -2.25 18.53
N ARG A 92 8.03 -2.79 18.08
CA ARG A 92 7.02 -3.45 18.92
C ARG A 92 6.83 -4.92 18.60
N TYR A 93 7.04 -5.33 17.36
CA TYR A 93 6.69 -6.64 16.85
C TYR A 93 7.80 -7.24 16.00
N PRO A 94 8.00 -8.57 16.01
CA PRO A 94 8.99 -9.26 15.17
C PRO A 94 8.44 -9.59 13.78
N PHE A 95 7.50 -8.82 13.24
CA PHE A 95 6.84 -9.10 11.97
C PHE A 95 7.74 -8.79 10.79
N ARG A 96 7.57 -9.55 9.72
CA ARG A 96 8.06 -9.15 8.40
C ARG A 96 7.16 -8.03 7.84
N ILE A 97 7.78 -7.10 7.14
CA ILE A 97 7.07 -5.98 6.50
C ILE A 97 7.23 -6.12 4.99
N ARG A 98 6.10 -6.22 4.28
CA ARG A 98 6.06 -6.27 2.81
C ARG A 98 5.36 -5.04 2.27
N LEU A 99 5.84 -4.56 1.13
CA LEU A 99 5.21 -3.52 0.33
C LEU A 99 4.71 -4.11 -0.99
N ASN A 100 3.41 -3.93 -1.28
CA ASN A 100 2.85 -4.13 -2.61
C ASN A 100 2.69 -2.74 -3.26
N THR A 101 3.31 -2.52 -4.40
CA THR A 101 3.39 -1.20 -5.05
C THR A 101 3.27 -1.28 -6.57
N ASN A 102 2.87 -0.19 -7.20
CA ASN A 102 2.93 -0.03 -8.64
C ASN A 102 4.35 0.33 -9.17
N GLY A 103 5.33 0.55 -8.27
CA GLY A 103 6.71 0.84 -8.62
C GLY A 103 6.99 2.28 -9.05
N LEU A 104 6.03 3.21 -8.94
CA LEU A 104 6.15 4.58 -9.45
C LEU A 104 6.64 5.58 -8.39
N SER A 105 7.20 5.14 -7.29
CA SER A 105 7.57 6.00 -6.15
C SER A 105 8.52 7.14 -6.55
N ASP A 106 9.54 6.86 -7.35
CA ASP A 106 10.50 7.88 -7.81
C ASP A 106 9.84 8.96 -8.68
N LEU A 107 8.85 8.58 -9.50
CA LEU A 107 8.08 9.54 -10.30
C LEU A 107 7.12 10.37 -9.42
N ILE A 108 6.52 9.76 -8.41
CA ILE A 108 5.63 10.42 -7.45
C ILE A 108 6.40 11.52 -6.69
N HIS A 109 7.56 11.17 -6.16
CA HIS A 109 8.36 12.05 -5.29
C HIS A 109 9.40 12.90 -6.06
N LYS A 110 9.58 12.65 -7.37
CA LYS A 110 10.57 13.32 -8.25
C LYS A 110 12.00 13.19 -7.72
N SER A 111 12.29 12.13 -7.03
CA SER A 111 13.58 11.79 -6.42
C SER A 111 13.71 10.30 -6.26
N SER A 112 14.94 9.79 -6.08
CA SER A 112 15.12 8.37 -5.73
C SER A 112 14.63 8.09 -4.32
N THR A 113 13.75 7.10 -4.17
CA THR A 113 13.13 6.66 -2.91
C THR A 113 13.51 5.22 -2.56
N ALA A 114 14.24 4.54 -3.44
CA ALA A 114 14.52 3.12 -3.32
C ALA A 114 15.26 2.76 -2.03
N GLU A 115 16.25 3.57 -1.64
CA GLU A 115 17.03 3.32 -0.42
C GLU A 115 16.17 3.40 0.84
N GLU A 116 15.35 4.44 0.97
CA GLU A 116 14.45 4.65 2.11
C GLU A 116 13.42 3.51 2.21
N ILE A 117 12.84 3.10 1.07
CA ILE A 117 11.89 1.99 1.03
C ILE A 117 12.57 0.68 1.43
N CYS A 118 13.76 0.37 0.88
CA CYS A 118 14.48 -0.85 1.20
C CYS A 118 14.94 -0.92 2.66
N GLN A 119 15.15 0.22 3.32
CA GLN A 119 15.43 0.26 4.77
C GLN A 119 14.16 0.05 5.61
N ALA A 120 13.00 0.46 5.10
CA ALA A 120 11.74 0.38 5.83
C ALA A 120 11.09 -1.01 5.76
N VAL A 121 11.22 -1.74 4.64
CA VAL A 121 10.51 -3.01 4.40
C VAL A 121 11.47 -4.18 4.12
N ASP A 122 11.00 -5.42 4.38
CA ASP A 122 11.81 -6.63 4.18
C ASP A 122 11.63 -7.24 2.78
N SER A 123 10.51 -6.94 2.12
CA SER A 123 10.22 -7.43 0.77
C SER A 123 9.29 -6.47 0.01
N ILE A 124 9.46 -6.45 -1.30
CA ILE A 124 8.67 -5.61 -2.20
C ILE A 124 8.09 -6.47 -3.33
N SER A 125 6.80 -6.28 -3.60
CA SER A 125 6.10 -6.84 -4.75
C SER A 125 5.68 -5.70 -5.67
N ILE A 126 6.21 -5.67 -6.90
CA ILE A 126 5.92 -4.62 -7.88
C ILE A 126 4.95 -5.15 -8.92
N SER A 127 3.83 -4.45 -9.09
CA SER A 127 2.79 -4.77 -10.07
C SER A 127 3.09 -4.13 -11.41
N LEU A 128 3.80 -4.83 -12.29
CA LEU A 128 4.06 -4.37 -13.65
C LEU A 128 2.80 -4.42 -14.53
N ASN A 129 1.96 -5.42 -14.33
CA ASN A 129 0.63 -5.65 -14.92
C ASN A 129 0.59 -5.96 -16.42
N MET A 130 1.42 -5.33 -17.26
CA MET A 130 1.44 -5.50 -18.72
C MET A 130 2.86 -5.73 -19.24
N PRO A 131 3.02 -6.43 -20.39
CA PRO A 131 4.34 -6.80 -20.90
C PRO A 131 5.04 -5.69 -21.70
N ASP A 132 4.34 -4.63 -22.08
CA ASP A 132 4.87 -3.53 -22.89
C ASP A 132 4.24 -2.18 -22.51
N ALA A 133 4.91 -1.08 -22.90
CA ALA A 133 4.51 0.27 -22.55
C ALA A 133 3.13 0.68 -23.13
N ALA A 134 2.78 0.22 -24.32
CA ALA A 134 1.52 0.60 -24.95
C ALA A 134 0.33 0.00 -24.21
N SER A 135 0.35 -1.31 -23.97
CA SER A 135 -0.69 -2.01 -23.19
C SER A 135 -0.69 -1.55 -21.72
N TYR A 136 0.47 -1.24 -21.14
CA TYR A 136 0.54 -0.65 -19.80
C TYR A 136 -0.21 0.68 -19.72
N ASN A 137 0.06 1.61 -20.64
CA ASN A 137 -0.62 2.91 -20.66
C ASN A 137 -2.13 2.80 -20.89
N GLU A 138 -2.58 1.86 -21.73
CA GLU A 138 -4.00 1.63 -22.00
C GLU A 138 -4.74 1.10 -20.76
N VAL A 139 -4.16 0.14 -20.06
CA VAL A 139 -4.80 -0.63 -18.99
C VAL A 139 -4.59 0.02 -17.61
N VAL A 140 -3.36 0.45 -17.31
CA VAL A 140 -2.99 1.04 -16.01
C VAL A 140 -3.34 2.52 -15.94
N ARG A 141 -3.29 3.24 -17.06
CA ARG A 141 -3.62 4.67 -17.17
C ARG A 141 -2.89 5.53 -16.15
N PRO A 142 -1.54 5.47 -16.12
CA PRO A 142 -0.75 6.19 -15.15
C PRO A 142 -0.75 7.71 -15.43
N ALA A 143 -0.64 8.51 -14.36
CA ALA A 143 -0.59 9.97 -14.46
C ALA A 143 0.66 10.50 -15.19
N TYR A 144 1.72 9.71 -15.25
CA TYR A 144 3.03 10.08 -15.82
C TYR A 144 3.23 9.58 -17.27
N GLY A 145 2.22 8.95 -17.87
CA GLY A 145 2.24 8.44 -19.24
C GLY A 145 3.35 7.41 -19.47
N GLU A 146 4.02 7.48 -20.63
CA GLU A 146 5.05 6.52 -21.06
C GLU A 146 6.26 6.40 -20.12
N LYS A 147 6.50 7.39 -19.27
CA LYS A 147 7.58 7.33 -18.26
C LYS A 147 7.32 6.35 -17.13
N SER A 148 6.10 5.80 -17.06
CA SER A 148 5.67 4.91 -15.98
C SER A 148 5.99 3.44 -16.23
N PHE A 149 6.40 3.07 -17.45
CA PHE A 149 6.83 1.73 -17.84
C PHE A 149 8.40 1.63 -17.91
#